data_c9b506d7e842053af46f6ab3dd98a6c8
#
_entry.id   c9b506d7e842053af46f6ab3dd98a6c8
#
_cell.length_a   1.000
_cell.length_b   1.000
_cell.length_c   1.000
_cell.angle_alpha   90.00
_cell.angle_beta   90.00
_cell.angle_gamma   90.00
#
_symmetry.space_group_name_H-M   'P 1'
#
loop_
_entity.id
_entity.type
_entity.pdbx_description
1 polymer ?
#
loop_
_entity_poly.entity_id
_entity_poly.type
_entity_poly.pdbx_seq_one_letter_code
_entity_poly.pdbx_strand_id
1 'polypeptide(L)'
;MTPDLEVDTEGVRAWAAALTAAGSGLHLHPLPPVPGPHWSATDAGTVAAAAARRALAEIAEEIVATGRAAVVSADDYDAADDRAATGLRRIR
;
A
#
# COMPACT_ATOMS: atom_id res chain seq x y z
N MET A 1 -18.59 0.29 27.07
CA MET A 1 -18.15 -0.19 26.33
C MET A 1 -18.27 0.37 25.13
N THR A 2 -17.90 0.48 24.43
CA THR A 2 -17.95 1.05 23.59
C THR A 2 -17.61 1.17 22.58
N PRO A 3 -17.19 1.19 22.34
CA PRO A 3 -16.78 1.72 21.35
C PRO A 3 -16.66 1.08 20.11
N ASP A 4 -17.41 0.30 19.78
CA ASP A 4 -17.44 -0.37 18.52
C ASP A 4 -17.51 0.59 17.36
N LEU A 5 -17.92 1.83 17.60
CA LEU A 5 -18.01 2.84 16.54
C LEU A 5 -16.81 3.76 16.47
N GLU A 6 -15.83 3.51 17.33
CA GLU A 6 -14.66 4.34 17.35
C GLU A 6 -13.63 3.80 16.38
N VAL A 7 -13.17 4.65 15.47
CA VAL A 7 -12.16 4.29 14.48
C VAL A 7 -10.84 4.93 14.85
N ASP A 8 -9.80 4.13 14.96
CA ASP A 8 -8.45 4.61 15.25
C ASP A 8 -7.80 5.10 13.95
N THR A 9 -8.07 6.34 13.55
CA THR A 9 -7.55 6.88 12.31
C THR A 9 -6.03 7.04 12.34
N GLU A 10 -5.44 7.28 13.50
CA GLU A 10 -3.99 7.35 13.62
C GLU A 10 -3.36 5.98 13.36
N GLY A 11 -3.97 4.93 13.89
CA GLY A 11 -3.52 3.56 13.63
C GLY A 11 -3.64 3.20 12.16
N VAL A 12 -4.71 3.62 11.50
CA VAL A 12 -4.91 3.39 10.07
C VAL A 12 -3.84 4.12 9.26
N ARG A 13 -3.52 5.35 9.60
CA ARG A 13 -2.47 6.11 8.92
C ARG A 13 -1.10 5.50 9.11
N ALA A 14 -0.80 5.03 10.32
CA ALA A 14 0.47 4.34 10.60
C ALA A 14 0.59 3.07 9.78
N TRP A 15 -0.48 2.29 9.72
CA TRP A 15 -0.52 1.08 8.92
C TRP A 15 -0.34 1.40 7.43
N ALA A 16 -1.01 2.45 6.94
CA ALA A 16 -0.89 2.88 5.55
C ALA A 16 0.54 3.32 5.22
N ALA A 17 1.21 4.02 6.14
CA ALA A 17 2.60 4.42 5.96
C ALA A 17 3.52 3.21 5.87
N ALA A 18 3.28 2.22 6.73
CA ALA A 18 4.06 0.98 6.71
C ALA A 18 3.86 0.21 5.40
N LEU A 19 2.62 0.15 4.90
CA LEU A 19 2.31 -0.47 3.62
C LEU A 19 3.01 0.24 2.46
N THR A 20 2.95 1.55 2.46
CA THR A 20 3.58 2.36 1.41
C THR A 20 5.09 2.15 1.41
N ALA A 21 5.71 2.12 2.60
CA ALA A 21 7.14 1.87 2.72
C ALA A 21 7.49 0.47 2.23
N ALA A 22 6.69 -0.53 2.58
CA ALA A 22 6.93 -1.90 2.13
C ALA A 22 6.81 -2.02 0.62
N GLY A 23 5.77 -1.40 0.03
CA GLY A 23 5.57 -1.42 -1.42
C GLY A 23 6.70 -0.73 -2.16
N SER A 24 7.13 0.43 -1.67
CA SER A 24 8.25 1.16 -2.27
C SER A 24 9.54 0.38 -2.17
N GLY A 25 9.73 -0.35 -1.06
CA GLY A 25 10.93 -1.14 -0.85
C GLY A 25 11.09 -2.27 -1.85
N LEU A 26 9.99 -2.78 -2.40
CA LEU A 26 10.05 -3.85 -3.40
C LEU A 26 10.80 -3.43 -4.66
N HIS A 27 10.81 -2.15 -4.97
CA HIS A 27 11.53 -1.63 -6.15
C HIS A 27 13.03 -1.52 -5.93
N LEU A 28 13.48 -1.60 -4.67
CA LEU A 28 14.89 -1.41 -4.33
C LEU A 28 15.67 -2.72 -4.35
N HIS A 29 15.01 -3.83 -4.64
CA HIS A 29 15.62 -5.15 -4.63
C HIS A 29 15.52 -5.79 -6.01
N PRO A 30 16.32 -5.32 -6.98
CA PRO A 30 16.27 -5.89 -8.32
C PRO A 30 16.73 -7.35 -8.29
N LEU A 31 16.15 -8.16 -9.15
CA LEU A 31 16.58 -9.54 -9.28
C LEU A 31 17.94 -9.56 -9.98
N PRO A 32 18.84 -10.44 -9.54
CA PRO A 32 20.14 -10.56 -10.21
C PRO A 32 19.98 -11.08 -11.62
N PRO A 33 20.91 -10.73 -12.54
CA PRO A 33 20.86 -11.28 -13.89
C PRO A 33 21.13 -12.77 -13.87
N VAL A 34 20.57 -13.48 -14.84
CA VAL A 34 20.80 -14.91 -14.98
C VAL A 34 22.16 -15.12 -15.65
N PRO A 35 23.11 -15.78 -14.96
CA PRO A 35 24.43 -15.98 -15.56
C PRO A 35 24.41 -17.12 -16.57
N GLY A 36 25.33 -17.08 -17.50
CA GLY A 36 25.55 -18.16 -18.45
C GLY A 36 25.57 -17.71 -19.90
N PRO A 37 25.90 -18.61 -20.81
CA PRO A 37 25.93 -18.30 -22.23
C PRO A 37 24.52 -18.12 -22.79
N HIS A 38 24.42 -17.44 -23.92
CA HIS A 38 23.14 -17.20 -24.61
C HIS A 38 22.68 -18.48 -25.31
N TRP A 39 21.88 -19.24 -24.61
CA TRP A 39 21.24 -20.45 -25.15
C TRP A 39 19.84 -20.53 -24.56
N SER A 40 19.01 -21.44 -25.06
CA SER A 40 17.57 -21.46 -24.73
C SER A 40 17.28 -21.47 -23.24
N ALA A 41 18.05 -22.20 -22.45
CA ALA A 41 17.82 -22.29 -21.01
C ALA A 41 18.08 -20.94 -20.33
N THR A 42 19.15 -20.25 -20.75
CA THR A 42 19.48 -18.91 -20.22
C THR A 42 18.43 -17.89 -20.66
N ASP A 43 17.99 -17.98 -21.91
CA ASP A 43 16.96 -17.08 -22.43
C ASP A 43 15.64 -17.29 -21.68
N ALA A 44 15.27 -18.55 -21.42
CA ALA A 44 14.07 -18.85 -20.63
C ALA A 44 14.18 -18.28 -19.22
N GLY A 45 15.36 -18.40 -18.60
CA GLY A 45 15.61 -17.83 -17.28
C GLY A 45 15.51 -16.32 -17.27
N THR A 46 16.01 -15.68 -18.31
CA THR A 46 15.93 -14.22 -18.46
C THR A 46 14.49 -13.76 -18.60
N VAL A 47 13.70 -14.45 -19.41
CA VAL A 47 12.28 -14.14 -19.58
C VAL A 47 11.52 -14.34 -18.27
N ALA A 48 11.80 -15.42 -17.54
CA ALA A 48 11.17 -15.69 -16.27
C ALA A 48 11.52 -14.61 -15.25
N ALA A 49 12.78 -14.17 -15.20
CA ALA A 49 13.20 -13.12 -14.30
C ALA A 49 12.52 -11.80 -14.63
N ALA A 50 12.37 -11.46 -15.91
CA ALA A 50 11.67 -10.27 -16.33
C ALA A 50 10.19 -10.30 -15.95
N ALA A 51 9.55 -11.47 -16.11
CA ALA A 51 8.15 -11.64 -15.71
C ALA A 51 7.98 -11.49 -14.20
N ALA A 52 8.92 -12.06 -13.42
CA ALA A 52 8.89 -11.94 -11.97
C ALA A 52 9.04 -10.47 -11.53
N ARG A 53 9.93 -9.73 -12.18
CA ARG A 53 10.11 -8.30 -11.88
C ARG A 53 8.84 -7.50 -12.15
N ARG A 54 8.16 -7.79 -13.27
CA ARG A 54 6.90 -7.12 -13.58
C ARG A 54 5.83 -7.46 -12.55
N ALA A 55 5.75 -8.72 -12.14
CA ALA A 55 4.78 -9.13 -11.12
C ALA A 55 5.05 -8.41 -9.80
N LEU A 56 6.32 -8.31 -9.38
CA LEU A 56 6.67 -7.59 -8.17
C LEU A 56 6.34 -6.11 -8.27
N ALA A 57 6.56 -5.49 -9.42
CA ALA A 57 6.22 -4.09 -9.63
C ALA A 57 4.72 -3.87 -9.52
N GLU A 58 3.91 -4.77 -10.08
CA GLU A 58 2.46 -4.68 -9.98
C GLU A 58 1.99 -4.82 -8.54
N ILE A 59 2.57 -5.77 -7.80
CA ILE A 59 2.24 -5.95 -6.39
C ILE A 59 2.62 -4.70 -5.59
N ALA A 60 3.78 -4.14 -5.86
CA ALA A 60 4.23 -2.92 -5.18
C ALA A 60 3.25 -1.77 -5.43
N GLU A 61 2.78 -1.61 -6.66
CA GLU A 61 1.81 -0.57 -7.00
C GLU A 61 0.50 -0.78 -6.26
N GLU A 62 0.03 -2.03 -6.17
CA GLU A 62 -1.21 -2.33 -5.44
C GLU A 62 -1.07 -2.05 -3.96
N ILE A 63 0.06 -2.38 -3.37
CA ILE A 63 0.31 -2.11 -1.96
C ILE A 63 0.29 -0.61 -1.68
N VAL A 64 0.96 0.17 -2.52
CA VAL A 64 0.99 1.63 -2.38
C VAL A 64 -0.42 2.21 -2.57
N ALA A 65 -1.17 1.72 -3.56
CA ALA A 65 -2.54 2.17 -3.80
C ALA A 65 -3.44 1.86 -2.60
N THR A 66 -3.28 0.69 -1.99
CA THR A 66 -4.03 0.31 -0.81
C THR A 66 -3.72 1.26 0.36
N GLY A 67 -2.44 1.60 0.54
CA GLY A 67 -2.03 2.55 1.56
C GLY A 67 -2.66 3.92 1.35
N ARG A 68 -2.67 4.41 0.11
CA ARG A 68 -3.29 5.70 -0.21
C ARG A 68 -4.80 5.68 0.05
N ALA A 69 -5.46 4.59 -0.32
CA ALA A 69 -6.90 4.45 -0.09
C ALA A 69 -7.20 4.45 1.41
N ALA A 70 -6.36 3.82 2.22
CA ALA A 70 -6.53 3.81 3.66
C ALA A 70 -6.39 5.21 4.25
N VAL A 71 -5.46 6.03 3.75
CA VAL A 71 -5.30 7.40 4.21
C VAL A 71 -6.53 8.23 3.86
N VAL A 72 -7.06 8.09 2.65
CA VAL A 72 -8.28 8.77 2.23
C VAL A 72 -9.44 8.40 3.15
N SER A 73 -9.58 7.11 3.46
CA SER A 73 -10.63 6.65 4.37
C SER A 73 -10.49 7.26 5.76
N ALA A 74 -9.26 7.33 6.28
CA ALA A 74 -9.01 7.92 7.59
C ALA A 74 -9.38 9.41 7.59
N ASP A 75 -9.01 10.12 6.52
CA ASP A 75 -9.34 11.53 6.38
C ASP A 75 -10.85 11.75 6.31
N ASP A 76 -11.56 10.88 5.59
CA ASP A 76 -13.02 10.95 5.48
C ASP A 76 -13.70 10.73 6.83
N TYR A 77 -13.19 9.78 7.64
CA TYR A 77 -13.70 9.55 8.98
C TYR A 77 -13.49 10.77 9.86
N ASP A 78 -12.30 11.35 9.82
CA ASP A 78 -12.01 12.54 10.62
C ASP A 78 -12.90 13.71 10.21
N ALA A 79 -13.12 13.90 8.92
CA ALA A 79 -13.98 14.97 8.43
C ALA A 79 -15.45 14.76 8.86
N ALA A 80 -15.91 13.51 8.80
CA ALA A 80 -17.27 13.19 9.22
C ALA A 80 -17.44 13.41 10.73
N ASP A 81 -16.43 13.03 11.50
CA ASP A 81 -16.43 13.22 12.94
C ASP A 81 -16.48 14.71 13.30
N ASP A 82 -15.69 15.52 12.62
CA ASP A 82 -15.68 16.96 12.82
C ASP A 82 -17.04 17.58 12.47
N ARG A 83 -17.66 17.15 11.39
CA ARG A 83 -18.98 17.63 10.99
C ARG A 83 -20.04 17.27 12.04
N ALA A 84 -19.97 16.06 12.55
CA ALA A 84 -20.90 15.62 13.58
C ALA A 84 -20.73 16.44 14.85
N ALA A 85 -19.49 16.67 15.27
CA ALA A 85 -19.21 17.47 16.45
C ALA A 85 -19.71 18.91 16.28
N THR A 86 -19.50 19.50 15.11
CA THR A 86 -19.98 20.83 14.81
C THR A 86 -21.51 20.88 14.82
N GLY A 87 -22.15 19.89 14.23
CA GLY A 87 -23.61 19.80 14.25
C GLY A 87 -24.19 19.72 15.64
N LEU A 88 -23.57 18.93 16.51
CA LEU A 88 -24.00 18.84 17.90
C LEU A 88 -23.86 20.17 18.64
N ARG A 89 -22.79 20.89 18.39
CA ARG A 89 -22.59 22.20 19.02
C ARG A 89 -23.65 23.22 18.57
N ARG A 90 -24.12 23.13 17.35
CA ARG A 90 -25.14 24.04 16.84
C ARG A 90 -26.52 23.81 17.45
N ILE A 91 -26.78 22.61 17.89
CA ILE A 91 -28.08 22.26 18.49
C ILE A 91 -28.25 22.90 19.87
N ARG A 92 -27.16 23.23 20.53
CA ARG A 92 -27.24 23.86 21.83
C ARG A 92 -27.47 25.35 21.72
#